data_62dc33c461064cefbad5da9105199f7f
#
_entry.id   62dc33c461064cefbad5da9105199f7f
#
_cell.length_a   1.000
_cell.length_b   1.000
_cell.length_c   1.000
_cell.angle_alpha   90.00
_cell.angle_beta   90.00
_cell.angle_gamma   90.00
#
_symmetry.space_group_name_H-M   'P 1'
#
loop_
_entity.id
_entity.type
_entity.pdbx_description
1 polymer ?
#
loop_
_entity_poly.entity_id
_entity_poly.type
_entity_poly.pdbx_seq_one_letter_code
_entity_poly.pdbx_strand_id
1 'polypeptide(L)'
;MMRCSQVLLILTVLLWSTAVRALPEIHSWTTEKGARVLFVEARELPMVDIRLVFDAGAARDGDQAGVASLTNALLGQGAAGLSAGEIAQSFEQKGAKLGNGSERDMAWLSLRSLTDSKLLQPSLELFGKVLAEADFPQVDFKREQQRTLIGLEYQKQKPKSIGSKAFYHSLYGDHPYASDPSGTSETVKSLTAKNLREFYRQYYVARNATVVIVGDVSRTQAQKLAASLADALPEGVKAPVLPDVASLDAGKDDFIEHPSTQSHVLMGAPGIRRGDPDYFQLYVGNHILG
;
A
#
# COMPACT_ATOMS: atom_id res chain seq x y z
N MET A 1 -6.42 -30.76 -55.46
CA MET A 1 -5.37 -31.00 -54.44
C MET A 1 -4.98 -29.73 -53.65
N MET A 2 -5.00 -28.53 -54.20
CA MET A 2 -4.66 -27.26 -53.47
C MET A 2 -5.56 -26.91 -52.27
N ARG A 3 -6.86 -27.23 -52.31
CA ARG A 3 -7.80 -26.89 -51.22
C ARG A 3 -7.58 -27.65 -49.91
N CYS A 4 -7.16 -28.92 -49.96
CA CYS A 4 -6.88 -29.71 -48.74
C CYS A 4 -5.61 -29.23 -48.02
N SER A 5 -4.58 -28.80 -48.78
CA SER A 5 -3.33 -28.28 -48.22
C SER A 5 -3.52 -26.94 -47.50
N GLN A 6 -4.40 -26.08 -48.00
CA GLN A 6 -4.73 -24.81 -47.37
C GLN A 6 -5.55 -24.98 -46.08
N VAL A 7 -6.49 -25.92 -46.06
CA VAL A 7 -7.27 -26.25 -44.85
C VAL A 7 -6.37 -26.84 -43.78
N LEU A 8 -5.42 -27.70 -44.14
CA LEU A 8 -4.46 -28.27 -43.19
C LEU A 8 -3.52 -27.20 -42.57
N LEU A 9 -3.09 -26.24 -43.38
CA LEU A 9 -2.25 -25.11 -42.92
C LEU A 9 -3.00 -24.21 -41.93
N ILE A 10 -4.27 -23.90 -42.20
CA ILE A 10 -5.12 -23.11 -41.33
C ILE A 10 -5.38 -23.83 -40.02
N LEU A 11 -5.62 -25.15 -40.05
CA LEU A 11 -5.79 -25.96 -38.82
C LEU A 11 -4.52 -26.01 -37.99
N THR A 12 -3.32 -26.09 -38.60
CA THR A 12 -2.03 -26.08 -37.86
C THR A 12 -1.76 -24.74 -37.23
N VAL A 13 -2.09 -23.62 -37.86
CA VAL A 13 -1.94 -22.26 -37.30
C VAL A 13 -2.92 -22.03 -36.14
N LEU A 14 -4.16 -22.54 -36.25
CA LEU A 14 -5.17 -22.50 -35.16
C LEU A 14 -4.76 -23.35 -33.95
N LEU A 15 -4.09 -24.47 -34.15
CA LEU A 15 -3.60 -25.32 -33.05
C LEU A 15 -2.39 -24.73 -32.32
N TRP A 16 -1.62 -23.86 -32.97
CA TRP A 16 -0.50 -23.16 -32.32
C TRP A 16 -0.92 -21.93 -31.49
N SER A 17 -2.12 -21.41 -31.70
CA SER A 17 -2.61 -20.23 -30.98
C SER A 17 -3.11 -20.50 -29.56
N THR A 18 -3.13 -21.75 -29.08
CA THR A 18 -3.74 -22.13 -27.79
C THR A 18 -2.78 -22.10 -26.59
N ALA A 19 -1.52 -21.68 -26.76
CA ALA A 19 -0.52 -21.75 -25.68
C ALA A 19 -0.05 -20.39 -25.15
N VAL A 20 -0.67 -19.27 -25.52
CA VAL A 20 -0.30 -17.98 -24.95
C VAL A 20 -1.00 -17.80 -23.59
N ARG A 21 -0.33 -18.17 -22.50
CA ARG A 21 -0.74 -17.72 -21.17
C ARG A 21 -0.48 -16.21 -21.11
N ALA A 22 -1.53 -15.42 -21.30
CA ALA A 22 -1.44 -13.95 -21.31
C ALA A 22 -1.23 -13.34 -19.91
N LEU A 23 -1.39 -14.11 -18.86
CA LEU A 23 -1.25 -13.65 -17.46
C LEU A 23 -0.18 -14.48 -16.74
N PRO A 24 0.70 -13.83 -15.97
CA PRO A 24 1.66 -14.52 -15.14
C PRO A 24 0.95 -15.32 -14.05
N GLU A 25 1.49 -16.48 -13.70
CA GLU A 25 0.97 -17.32 -12.62
C GLU A 25 1.29 -16.69 -11.27
N ILE A 26 0.25 -16.41 -10.48
CA ILE A 26 0.40 -15.92 -9.12
C ILE A 26 0.41 -17.11 -8.16
N HIS A 27 1.56 -17.40 -7.58
CA HIS A 27 1.69 -18.36 -6.50
C HIS A 27 1.32 -17.72 -5.16
N SER A 28 0.59 -18.44 -4.31
CA SER A 28 0.24 -17.96 -2.98
C SER A 28 0.45 -19.03 -1.91
N TRP A 29 0.91 -18.61 -0.75
CA TRP A 29 1.05 -19.45 0.46
C TRP A 29 1.04 -18.57 1.71
N THR A 30 1.11 -19.20 2.88
CA THR A 30 1.22 -18.51 4.18
C THR A 30 2.53 -18.93 4.85
N THR A 31 3.25 -18.00 5.45
CA THR A 31 4.45 -18.28 6.24
C THR A 31 4.07 -18.90 7.60
N GLU A 32 5.04 -19.47 8.32
CA GLU A 32 4.81 -20.05 9.66
C GLU A 32 4.29 -19.00 10.65
N LYS A 33 4.75 -17.75 10.58
CA LYS A 33 4.24 -16.62 11.40
C LYS A 33 2.90 -16.05 10.91
N GLY A 34 2.30 -16.61 9.86
CA GLY A 34 0.96 -16.27 9.39
C GLY A 34 0.90 -15.11 8.39
N ALA A 35 2.01 -14.64 7.85
CA ALA A 35 2.00 -13.66 6.75
C ALA A 35 1.56 -14.33 5.46
N ARG A 36 0.61 -13.73 4.74
CA ARG A 36 0.22 -14.16 3.40
C ARG A 36 1.31 -13.77 2.40
N VAL A 37 1.61 -14.66 1.46
CA VAL A 37 2.60 -14.39 0.40
C VAL A 37 1.94 -14.50 -0.96
N LEU A 38 2.27 -13.56 -1.84
CA LEU A 38 1.94 -13.57 -3.26
C LEU A 38 3.25 -13.47 -4.03
N PHE A 39 3.48 -14.37 -4.97
CA PHE A 39 4.71 -14.42 -5.75
C PHE A 39 4.43 -14.57 -7.24
N VAL A 40 5.14 -13.78 -8.03
CA VAL A 40 5.19 -13.88 -9.49
C VAL A 40 6.65 -13.96 -9.92
N GLU A 41 7.00 -15.03 -10.61
CA GLU A 41 8.32 -15.16 -11.23
C GLU A 41 8.36 -14.35 -12.52
N ALA A 42 9.30 -13.42 -12.64
CA ALA A 42 9.50 -12.55 -13.81
C ALA A 42 11.01 -12.43 -14.07
N ARG A 43 11.52 -13.13 -15.09
CA ARG A 43 12.96 -13.29 -15.35
C ARG A 43 13.51 -12.36 -16.41
N GLU A 44 12.69 -11.46 -16.95
CA GLU A 44 13.07 -10.57 -18.05
C GLU A 44 14.17 -9.58 -17.65
N LEU A 45 14.21 -9.22 -16.36
CA LEU A 45 15.22 -8.32 -15.80
C LEU A 45 15.79 -8.92 -14.51
N PRO A 46 17.12 -8.80 -14.25
CA PRO A 46 17.77 -9.34 -13.07
C PRO A 46 17.48 -8.49 -11.83
N MET A 47 16.21 -8.35 -11.48
CA MET A 47 15.77 -7.54 -10.35
C MET A 47 14.55 -8.15 -9.67
N VAL A 48 14.34 -7.75 -8.42
CA VAL A 48 13.19 -8.16 -7.61
C VAL A 48 12.55 -6.96 -6.93
N ASP A 49 11.23 -6.92 -6.98
CA ASP A 49 10.38 -6.04 -6.21
C ASP A 49 9.77 -6.83 -5.05
N ILE A 50 9.96 -6.35 -3.84
CA ILE A 50 9.37 -6.90 -2.63
C ILE A 50 8.53 -5.81 -1.99
N ARG A 51 7.27 -6.11 -1.65
CA ARG A 51 6.39 -5.19 -0.94
C ARG A 51 5.71 -5.91 0.21
N LEU A 52 5.82 -5.34 1.40
CA LEU A 52 5.01 -5.73 2.55
C LEU A 52 3.86 -4.75 2.69
N VAL A 53 2.65 -5.28 2.62
CA VAL A 53 1.41 -4.52 2.78
C VAL A 53 0.75 -4.94 4.09
N PHE A 54 0.39 -3.96 4.90
CA PHE A 54 -0.27 -4.15 6.19
C PHE A 54 -1.66 -3.53 6.14
N ASP A 55 -2.63 -4.15 6.78
CA ASP A 55 -3.91 -3.53 7.12
C ASP A 55 -3.69 -2.54 8.26
N ALA A 56 -3.06 -1.41 7.92
CA ALA A 56 -2.53 -0.38 8.80
C ALA A 56 -2.68 1.03 8.17
N GLY A 57 -3.74 1.21 7.39
CA GLY A 57 -4.08 2.50 6.80
C GLY A 57 -4.86 3.40 7.77
N ALA A 58 -5.25 4.59 7.28
CA ALA A 58 -5.95 5.59 8.08
C ALA A 58 -7.30 5.11 8.64
N ALA A 59 -7.92 4.09 8.06
CA ALA A 59 -9.11 3.46 8.63
C ALA A 59 -8.86 2.80 9.99
N ARG A 60 -7.60 2.70 10.42
CA ARG A 60 -7.17 2.19 11.73
C ARG A 60 -6.79 3.29 12.73
N ASP A 61 -6.88 4.55 12.33
CA ASP A 61 -6.48 5.70 13.16
C ASP A 61 -7.32 5.86 14.45
N GLY A 62 -8.58 5.42 14.44
CA GLY A 62 -9.51 5.72 15.53
C GLY A 62 -9.60 7.21 15.78
N ASP A 63 -9.48 7.62 17.06
CA ASP A 63 -9.51 9.03 17.46
C ASP A 63 -8.18 9.78 17.17
N GLN A 64 -7.16 9.08 16.68
CA GLN A 64 -5.82 9.62 16.42
C GLN A 64 -5.58 9.86 14.93
N ALA A 65 -6.52 10.51 14.25
CA ALA A 65 -6.45 10.73 12.80
C ALA A 65 -5.10 11.29 12.36
N GLY A 66 -4.46 10.59 11.38
CA GLY A 66 -3.11 10.86 10.88
C GLY A 66 -2.01 10.00 11.50
N VAL A 67 -2.31 9.16 12.52
CA VAL A 67 -1.29 8.31 13.16
C VAL A 67 -0.72 7.27 12.20
N ALA A 68 -1.55 6.64 11.35
CA ALA A 68 -1.09 5.66 10.36
C ALA A 68 -0.11 6.29 9.36
N SER A 69 -0.47 7.46 8.84
CA SER A 69 0.34 8.20 7.86
C SER A 69 1.69 8.61 8.45
N LEU A 70 1.70 9.22 9.64
CA LEU A 70 2.93 9.63 10.32
C LEU A 70 3.78 8.43 10.74
N THR A 71 3.17 7.32 11.19
CA THR A 71 3.89 6.09 11.51
C THR A 71 4.63 5.57 10.29
N ASN A 72 3.93 5.46 9.16
CA ASN A 72 4.54 4.98 7.92
C ASN A 72 5.62 5.93 7.40
N ALA A 73 5.41 7.25 7.46
CA ALA A 73 6.39 8.25 7.02
C ALA A 73 7.71 8.18 7.82
N LEU A 74 7.67 7.71 9.06
CA LEU A 74 8.85 7.57 9.91
C LEU A 74 9.57 6.22 9.77
N LEU A 75 8.98 5.25 9.08
CA LEU A 75 9.69 4.02 8.75
C LEU A 75 10.83 4.33 7.78
N GLY A 76 12.04 3.98 8.16
CA GLY A 76 13.25 4.35 7.43
C GLY A 76 13.85 5.71 7.78
N GLN A 77 13.24 6.46 8.72
CA GLN A 77 13.86 7.69 9.26
C GLN A 77 14.82 7.41 10.44
N GLY A 78 14.80 6.17 10.96
CA GLY A 78 15.71 5.64 11.97
C GLY A 78 15.34 4.18 12.25
N ALA A 79 16.32 3.28 12.19
CA ALA A 79 16.12 1.87 12.50
C ALA A 79 17.43 1.21 12.93
N ALA A 80 17.37 0.36 13.94
CA ALA A 80 18.54 -0.36 14.48
C ALA A 80 19.70 0.57 14.84
N GLY A 81 19.42 1.79 15.33
CA GLY A 81 20.41 2.82 15.65
C GLY A 81 21.01 3.56 14.44
N LEU A 82 20.59 3.24 13.21
CA LEU A 82 21.00 3.96 12.01
C LEU A 82 20.11 5.17 11.77
N SER A 83 20.69 6.28 11.38
CA SER A 83 19.98 7.49 10.95
C SER A 83 19.34 7.33 9.55
N ALA A 84 18.40 8.21 9.20
CA ALA A 84 17.80 8.26 7.88
C ALA A 84 18.85 8.38 6.75
N GLY A 85 19.89 9.18 6.96
CA GLY A 85 20.98 9.35 5.99
C GLY A 85 21.78 8.08 5.77
N GLU A 86 22.13 7.34 6.84
CA GLU A 86 22.87 6.09 6.77
C GLU A 86 22.03 4.98 6.11
N ILE A 87 20.73 4.93 6.40
CA ILE A 87 19.80 3.99 5.77
C ILE A 87 19.72 4.28 4.26
N ALA A 88 19.48 5.53 3.88
CA ALA A 88 19.39 5.94 2.48
C ALA A 88 20.68 5.63 1.71
N GLN A 89 21.83 6.05 2.25
CA GLN A 89 23.14 5.79 1.65
C GLN A 89 23.41 4.29 1.49
N SER A 90 23.02 3.48 2.49
CA SER A 90 23.23 2.03 2.44
C SER A 90 22.42 1.35 1.33
N PHE A 91 21.20 1.81 1.03
CA PHE A 91 20.43 1.32 -0.11
C PHE A 91 20.99 1.83 -1.44
N GLU A 92 21.31 3.12 -1.54
CA GLU A 92 21.83 3.75 -2.75
C GLU A 92 23.14 3.14 -3.23
N GLN A 93 24.07 2.85 -2.33
CA GLN A 93 25.35 2.19 -2.64
C GLN A 93 25.16 0.80 -3.25
N LYS A 94 24.01 0.16 -3.04
CA LYS A 94 23.66 -1.15 -3.58
C LYS A 94 22.73 -1.07 -4.80
N GLY A 95 22.41 0.15 -5.25
CA GLY A 95 21.43 0.37 -6.31
C GLY A 95 20.01 -0.07 -5.92
N ALA A 96 19.77 -0.23 -4.62
CA ALA A 96 18.47 -0.61 -4.10
C ALA A 96 17.62 0.63 -3.78
N LYS A 97 16.29 0.47 -3.81
CA LYS A 97 15.33 1.53 -3.49
C LYS A 97 14.39 1.07 -2.40
N LEU A 98 14.40 1.80 -1.29
CA LEU A 98 13.37 1.72 -0.26
C LEU A 98 12.20 2.64 -0.65
N GLY A 99 10.97 2.17 -0.50
CA GLY A 99 9.76 2.95 -0.65
C GLY A 99 8.76 2.64 0.45
N ASN A 100 7.93 3.60 0.79
CA ASN A 100 6.85 3.43 1.75
C ASN A 100 5.65 4.29 1.37
N GLY A 101 4.49 4.00 1.96
CA GLY A 101 3.29 4.79 1.79
C GLY A 101 2.16 4.29 2.67
N SER A 102 1.19 5.16 2.90
CA SER A 102 -0.02 4.89 3.67
C SER A 102 -1.23 5.47 2.96
N GLU A 103 -2.30 4.71 2.92
CA GLU A 103 -3.60 5.08 2.36
C GLU A 103 -4.72 4.79 3.37
N ARG A 104 -5.99 4.75 2.92
CA ARG A 104 -7.10 4.45 3.83
C ARG A 104 -7.05 3.03 4.38
N ASP A 105 -6.88 2.05 3.50
CA ASP A 105 -6.95 0.63 3.87
C ASP A 105 -5.62 0.01 4.27
N MET A 106 -4.52 0.58 3.82
CA MET A 106 -3.23 -0.08 3.91
C MET A 106 -2.08 0.89 4.12
N ALA A 107 -1.04 0.35 4.71
CA ALA A 107 0.29 0.94 4.67
C ALA A 107 1.27 -0.09 4.09
N TRP A 108 2.34 0.37 3.46
CA TRP A 108 3.33 -0.54 2.89
C TRP A 108 4.75 -0.02 3.01
N LEU A 109 5.68 -0.99 2.98
CA LEU A 109 7.08 -0.76 2.65
C LEU A 109 7.44 -1.61 1.44
N SER A 110 8.34 -1.12 0.61
CA SER A 110 8.83 -1.83 -0.56
C SER A 110 10.34 -1.72 -0.69
N LEU A 111 10.94 -2.78 -1.20
CA LEU A 111 12.32 -2.85 -1.61
C LEU A 111 12.38 -3.25 -3.07
N ARG A 112 13.07 -2.47 -3.90
CA ARG A 112 13.51 -2.88 -5.24
C ARG A 112 15.01 -3.05 -5.23
N SER A 113 15.49 -4.18 -5.73
CA SER A 113 16.93 -4.48 -5.79
C SER A 113 17.26 -5.31 -7.03
N LEU A 114 18.51 -5.27 -7.44
CA LEU A 114 19.07 -6.28 -8.35
C LEU A 114 19.13 -7.64 -7.64
N THR A 115 19.09 -8.74 -8.41
CA THR A 115 19.10 -10.12 -7.88
C THR A 115 20.50 -10.66 -7.61
N ASP A 116 21.56 -9.91 -7.95
CA ASP A 116 22.93 -10.25 -7.52
C ASP A 116 22.98 -10.39 -5.99
N SER A 117 23.40 -11.52 -5.52
CA SER A 117 23.43 -11.87 -4.08
C SER A 117 24.25 -10.90 -3.23
N LYS A 118 25.31 -10.31 -3.78
CA LYS A 118 26.16 -9.33 -3.09
C LYS A 118 25.44 -8.00 -2.87
N LEU A 119 24.41 -7.70 -3.66
CA LEU A 119 23.59 -6.49 -3.56
C LEU A 119 22.28 -6.77 -2.84
N LEU A 120 21.61 -7.88 -3.19
CA LEU A 120 20.29 -8.23 -2.65
C LEU A 120 20.36 -8.58 -1.17
N GLN A 121 21.29 -9.47 -0.77
CA GLN A 121 21.31 -9.97 0.61
C GLN A 121 21.51 -8.86 1.64
N PRO A 122 22.50 -7.94 1.53
CA PRO A 122 22.63 -6.85 2.48
C PRO A 122 21.49 -5.81 2.39
N SER A 123 20.84 -5.68 1.24
CA SER A 123 19.64 -4.82 1.11
C SER A 123 18.45 -5.43 1.83
N LEU A 124 18.25 -6.74 1.78
CA LEU A 124 17.21 -7.47 2.52
C LEU A 124 17.42 -7.41 4.03
N GLU A 125 18.66 -7.57 4.49
CA GLU A 125 19.00 -7.48 5.91
C GLU A 125 18.68 -6.09 6.46
N LEU A 126 19.06 -5.03 5.74
CA LEU A 126 18.71 -3.65 6.12
C LEU A 126 17.20 -3.42 6.05
N PHE A 127 16.53 -3.94 5.02
CA PHE A 127 15.08 -3.83 4.88
C PHE A 127 14.35 -4.52 6.05
N GLY A 128 14.82 -5.70 6.47
CA GLY A 128 14.34 -6.39 7.65
C GLY A 128 14.49 -5.55 8.93
N LYS A 129 15.62 -4.87 9.11
CA LYS A 129 15.84 -3.94 10.24
C LYS A 129 14.89 -2.74 10.20
N VAL A 130 14.70 -2.13 9.04
CA VAL A 130 13.71 -1.03 8.88
C VAL A 130 12.30 -1.49 9.22
N LEU A 131 11.96 -2.73 8.88
CA LEU A 131 10.66 -3.34 9.19
C LEU A 131 10.46 -3.68 10.67
N ALA A 132 11.50 -4.14 11.35
CA ALA A 132 11.38 -4.72 12.69
C ALA A 132 11.89 -3.82 13.82
N GLU A 133 12.80 -2.93 13.54
CA GLU A 133 13.57 -2.16 14.51
C GLU A 133 13.46 -0.64 14.27
N ALA A 134 12.26 -0.17 13.91
CA ALA A 134 12.01 1.26 13.71
C ALA A 134 12.14 2.04 15.03
N ASP A 135 13.04 3.03 15.06
CA ASP A 135 13.39 3.77 16.29
C ASP A 135 12.42 4.90 16.62
N PHE A 136 11.76 5.46 15.61
CA PHE A 136 10.92 6.67 15.71
C PHE A 136 11.64 7.82 16.43
N PRO A 137 12.74 8.36 15.87
CA PRO A 137 13.53 9.38 16.54
C PRO A 137 12.71 10.66 16.75
N GLN A 138 12.84 11.27 17.92
CA GLN A 138 12.05 12.44 18.29
C GLN A 138 12.24 13.64 17.36
N VAL A 139 13.46 13.81 16.85
CA VAL A 139 13.79 14.91 15.92
C VAL A 139 13.06 14.71 14.58
N ASP A 140 13.10 13.50 14.04
CA ASP A 140 12.45 13.17 12.77
C ASP A 140 10.93 13.20 12.91
N PHE A 141 10.40 12.71 14.05
CA PHE A 141 8.98 12.85 14.36
C PHE A 141 8.55 14.33 14.35
N LYS A 142 9.27 15.22 15.00
CA LYS A 142 8.93 16.64 15.02
C LYS A 142 9.00 17.27 13.63
N ARG A 143 9.97 16.90 12.83
CA ARG A 143 10.10 17.36 11.45
C ARG A 143 8.90 16.92 10.60
N GLU A 144 8.52 15.64 10.64
CA GLU A 144 7.40 15.10 9.86
C GLU A 144 6.05 15.63 10.38
N GLN A 145 5.88 15.77 11.70
CA GLN A 145 4.70 16.41 12.30
C GLN A 145 4.53 17.85 11.77
N GLN A 146 5.60 18.65 11.79
CA GLN A 146 5.56 20.01 11.28
C GLN A 146 5.29 20.07 9.77
N ARG A 147 5.92 19.19 9.00
CA ARG A 147 5.66 19.06 7.55
C ARG A 147 4.20 18.76 7.25
N THR A 148 3.62 17.82 8.01
CA THR A 148 2.20 17.45 7.88
C THR A 148 1.28 18.64 8.21
N LEU A 149 1.58 19.38 9.30
CA LEU A 149 0.80 20.57 9.68
C LEU A 149 0.84 21.65 8.60
N ILE A 150 2.01 21.92 8.02
CA ILE A 150 2.14 22.87 6.88
C ILE A 150 1.30 22.37 5.69
N GLY A 151 1.36 21.07 5.38
CA GLY A 151 0.56 20.46 4.33
C GLY A 151 -0.94 20.64 4.56
N LEU A 152 -1.42 20.42 5.78
CA LEU A 152 -2.81 20.61 6.18
C LEU A 152 -3.28 22.05 6.02
N GLU A 153 -2.46 23.03 6.42
CA GLU A 153 -2.78 24.47 6.22
C GLU A 153 -2.87 24.82 4.73
N TYR A 154 -1.98 24.25 3.91
CA TYR A 154 -2.04 24.45 2.46
C TYR A 154 -3.28 23.82 1.82
N GLN A 155 -3.72 22.64 2.32
CA GLN A 155 -4.93 21.97 1.85
C GLN A 155 -6.21 22.78 2.12
N LYS A 156 -6.26 23.55 3.22
CA LYS A 156 -7.41 24.44 3.56
C LYS A 156 -7.64 25.54 2.52
N GLN A 157 -6.65 25.86 1.71
CA GLN A 157 -6.73 26.86 0.65
C GLN A 157 -7.07 26.27 -0.72
N LYS A 158 -7.17 24.94 -0.83
CA LYS A 158 -7.43 24.25 -2.11
C LYS A 158 -8.89 23.80 -2.21
N PRO A 159 -9.70 24.33 -3.14
CA PRO A 159 -11.09 23.93 -3.32
C PRO A 159 -11.27 22.41 -3.50
N LYS A 160 -10.39 21.78 -4.31
CA LYS A 160 -10.42 20.33 -4.51
C LYS A 160 -10.23 19.56 -3.21
N SER A 161 -9.32 19.98 -2.33
CA SER A 161 -9.08 19.29 -1.05
C SER A 161 -10.24 19.48 -0.09
N ILE A 162 -10.79 20.69 -0.01
CA ILE A 162 -11.97 21.01 0.80
C ILE A 162 -13.16 20.16 0.35
N GLY A 163 -13.46 20.18 -0.94
CA GLY A 163 -14.56 19.39 -1.51
C GLY A 163 -14.36 17.89 -1.30
N SER A 164 -13.14 17.37 -1.48
CA SER A 164 -12.84 15.96 -1.26
C SER A 164 -13.08 15.53 0.19
N LYS A 165 -12.65 16.33 1.18
CA LYS A 165 -12.88 16.04 2.61
C LYS A 165 -14.37 16.03 2.94
N ALA A 166 -15.12 17.04 2.51
CA ALA A 166 -16.56 17.12 2.70
C ALA A 166 -17.28 15.93 2.03
N PHE A 167 -16.90 15.58 0.81
CA PHE A 167 -17.45 14.45 0.08
C PHE A 167 -17.26 13.12 0.80
N TYR A 168 -16.04 12.82 1.28
CA TYR A 168 -15.81 11.59 2.03
C TYR A 168 -16.56 11.57 3.36
N HIS A 169 -16.65 12.70 4.05
CA HIS A 169 -17.41 12.81 5.28
C HIS A 169 -18.92 12.60 5.04
N SER A 170 -19.48 13.23 3.99
CA SER A 170 -20.88 13.05 3.62
C SER A 170 -21.21 11.63 3.17
N LEU A 171 -20.27 11.00 2.42
CA LEU A 171 -20.45 9.66 1.86
C LEU A 171 -20.37 8.56 2.92
N TYR A 172 -19.48 8.69 3.89
CA TYR A 172 -19.16 7.62 4.83
C TYR A 172 -19.62 7.87 6.26
N GLY A 173 -20.02 9.10 6.62
CA GLY A 173 -20.56 9.42 7.95
C GLY A 173 -19.59 9.03 9.07
N ASP A 174 -20.02 8.13 9.96
CA ASP A 174 -19.22 7.64 11.09
C ASP A 174 -18.30 6.46 10.72
N HIS A 175 -18.34 5.98 9.48
CA HIS A 175 -17.43 4.91 9.05
C HIS A 175 -15.98 5.42 9.01
N PRO A 176 -14.96 4.61 9.36
CA PRO A 176 -13.54 5.02 9.35
C PRO A 176 -13.05 5.61 8.02
N TYR A 177 -13.70 5.33 6.90
CA TYR A 177 -13.38 5.92 5.60
C TYR A 177 -13.70 7.40 5.47
N ALA A 178 -14.52 7.96 6.35
CA ALA A 178 -14.79 9.39 6.39
C ALA A 178 -13.56 10.21 6.80
N SER A 179 -12.66 9.60 7.60
CA SER A 179 -11.45 10.25 8.08
C SER A 179 -10.48 10.59 6.94
N ASP A 180 -9.83 11.76 7.05
CA ASP A 180 -8.75 12.15 6.15
C ASP A 180 -7.46 11.41 6.56
N PRO A 181 -6.77 10.70 5.64
CA PRO A 181 -5.52 10.02 5.95
C PRO A 181 -4.42 10.94 6.49
N SER A 182 -4.46 12.23 6.19
CA SER A 182 -3.52 13.21 6.72
C SER A 182 -3.86 13.67 8.15
N GLY A 183 -5.01 13.28 8.68
CA GLY A 183 -5.53 13.77 9.94
C GLY A 183 -6.06 15.19 9.89
N THR A 184 -6.20 15.80 11.05
CA THR A 184 -6.53 17.23 11.23
C THR A 184 -5.39 17.98 11.91
N SER A 185 -5.42 19.31 11.89
CA SER A 185 -4.41 20.12 12.60
C SER A 185 -4.42 19.84 14.11
N GLU A 186 -5.58 19.55 14.67
CA GLU A 186 -5.78 19.26 16.09
C GLU A 186 -5.21 17.89 16.44
N THR A 187 -5.60 16.85 15.69
CA THR A 187 -5.15 15.47 15.96
C THR A 187 -3.63 15.36 15.73
N VAL A 188 -3.11 15.88 14.61
CA VAL A 188 -1.68 15.83 14.30
C VAL A 188 -0.83 16.55 15.36
N LYS A 189 -1.29 17.71 15.89
CA LYS A 189 -0.59 18.42 16.99
C LYS A 189 -0.55 17.61 18.28
N SER A 190 -1.59 16.83 18.58
CA SER A 190 -1.67 16.02 19.80
C SER A 190 -0.86 14.73 19.72
N LEU A 191 -0.54 14.24 18.51
CA LEU A 191 0.24 13.01 18.34
C LEU A 191 1.64 13.13 18.95
N THR A 192 2.11 12.01 19.47
CA THR A 192 3.43 11.84 20.05
C THR A 192 4.14 10.63 19.41
N ALA A 193 5.46 10.56 19.51
CA ALA A 193 6.20 9.38 19.07
C ALA A 193 5.75 8.08 19.80
N LYS A 194 5.15 8.20 20.99
CA LYS A 194 4.57 7.07 21.71
C LYS A 194 3.36 6.52 20.98
N ASN A 195 2.44 7.37 20.49
CA ASN A 195 1.26 6.94 19.73
C ASN A 195 1.67 6.19 18.46
N LEU A 196 2.71 6.68 17.76
CA LEU A 196 3.22 6.04 16.56
C LEU A 196 3.82 4.65 16.86
N ARG A 197 4.58 4.52 17.95
CA ARG A 197 5.12 3.21 18.38
C ARG A 197 4.01 2.22 18.77
N GLU A 198 2.94 2.70 19.41
CA GLU A 198 1.78 1.88 19.79
C GLU A 198 1.06 1.39 18.53
N PHE A 199 0.79 2.29 17.58
CA PHE A 199 0.19 1.95 16.29
C PHE A 199 1.05 0.95 15.50
N TYR A 200 2.36 1.19 15.41
CA TYR A 200 3.31 0.29 14.77
C TYR A 200 3.27 -1.11 15.39
N ARG A 201 3.38 -1.23 16.71
CA ARG A 201 3.35 -2.53 17.42
C ARG A 201 2.04 -3.28 17.23
N GLN A 202 0.94 -2.57 17.08
CA GLN A 202 -0.38 -3.16 16.91
C GLN A 202 -0.59 -3.68 15.47
N TYR A 203 -0.14 -2.97 14.46
CA TYR A 203 -0.54 -3.25 13.08
C TYR A 203 0.58 -3.76 12.17
N TYR A 204 1.86 -3.49 12.48
CA TYR A 204 2.98 -3.96 11.67
C TYR A 204 3.49 -5.31 12.17
N VAL A 205 2.63 -6.32 12.12
CA VAL A 205 2.85 -7.67 12.62
C VAL A 205 2.67 -8.70 11.51
N ALA A 206 3.32 -9.86 11.64
CA ALA A 206 3.35 -10.88 10.58
C ALA A 206 1.94 -11.32 10.13
N ARG A 207 1.02 -11.58 11.04
CA ARG A 207 -0.36 -12.02 10.72
C ARG A 207 -1.20 -10.95 10.02
N ASN A 208 -0.78 -9.69 10.09
CA ASN A 208 -1.42 -8.56 9.43
C ASN A 208 -0.73 -8.19 8.10
N ALA A 209 0.33 -8.91 7.72
CA ALA A 209 1.15 -8.66 6.54
C ALA A 209 0.74 -9.51 5.34
N THR A 210 0.78 -8.88 4.17
CA THR A 210 0.87 -9.57 2.87
C THR A 210 2.21 -9.23 2.24
N VAL A 211 3.04 -10.25 2.01
CA VAL A 211 4.33 -10.13 1.33
C VAL A 211 4.11 -10.37 -0.15
N VAL A 212 4.40 -9.40 -0.99
CA VAL A 212 4.33 -9.51 -2.45
C VAL A 212 5.75 -9.52 -2.99
N ILE A 213 6.10 -10.53 -3.79
CA ILE A 213 7.41 -10.69 -4.42
C ILE A 213 7.19 -10.86 -5.92
N VAL A 214 7.83 -10.02 -6.72
CA VAL A 214 7.81 -10.08 -8.18
C VAL A 214 9.23 -9.90 -8.70
N GLY A 215 9.72 -10.79 -9.55
CA GLY A 215 11.04 -10.62 -10.16
C GLY A 215 11.78 -11.91 -10.47
N ASP A 216 13.07 -11.76 -10.79
CA ASP A 216 13.97 -12.84 -11.16
C ASP A 216 14.50 -13.58 -9.92
N VAL A 217 13.60 -14.27 -9.27
CA VAL A 217 13.89 -15.21 -8.16
C VAL A 217 13.07 -16.48 -8.36
N SER A 218 13.62 -17.63 -8.01
CA SER A 218 12.88 -18.89 -8.04
C SER A 218 11.87 -18.95 -6.89
N ARG A 219 10.86 -19.81 -7.01
CA ARG A 219 9.87 -20.06 -5.94
C ARG A 219 10.53 -20.41 -4.61
N THR A 220 11.59 -21.23 -4.62
CA THR A 220 12.32 -21.60 -3.40
C THR A 220 13.03 -20.40 -2.77
N GLN A 221 13.61 -19.52 -3.59
CA GLN A 221 14.19 -18.26 -3.11
C GLN A 221 13.12 -17.34 -2.53
N ALA A 222 12.00 -17.16 -3.24
CA ALA A 222 10.87 -16.35 -2.77
C ALA A 222 10.31 -16.87 -1.42
N GLN A 223 10.25 -18.19 -1.22
CA GLN A 223 9.84 -18.79 0.06
C GLN A 223 10.80 -18.40 1.19
N LYS A 224 12.12 -18.48 0.96
CA LYS A 224 13.13 -18.08 1.95
C LYS A 224 13.08 -16.60 2.26
N LEU A 225 12.93 -15.74 1.24
CA LEU A 225 12.80 -14.30 1.39
C LEU A 225 11.56 -13.94 2.22
N ALA A 226 10.42 -14.51 1.88
CA ALA A 226 9.17 -14.26 2.60
C ALA A 226 9.23 -14.74 4.06
N ALA A 227 9.82 -15.90 4.32
CA ALA A 227 10.02 -16.41 5.67
C ALA A 227 10.90 -15.47 6.49
N SER A 228 12.08 -15.10 5.96
CA SER A 228 13.00 -14.17 6.63
C SER A 228 12.38 -12.84 6.99
N LEU A 229 11.60 -12.25 6.07
CA LEU A 229 10.92 -10.97 6.30
C LEU A 229 9.75 -11.12 7.31
N ALA A 230 8.99 -12.21 7.25
CA ALA A 230 7.94 -12.49 8.22
C ALA A 230 8.51 -12.78 9.61
N ASP A 231 9.66 -13.47 9.68
CA ASP A 231 10.35 -13.78 10.93
C ASP A 231 10.93 -12.53 11.61
N ALA A 232 11.31 -11.51 10.85
CA ALA A 232 11.74 -10.23 11.37
C ALA A 232 10.59 -9.44 12.02
N LEU A 233 9.34 -9.64 11.56
CA LEU A 233 8.18 -8.93 12.13
C LEU A 233 7.81 -9.45 13.52
N PRO A 234 7.34 -8.56 14.41
CA PRO A 234 6.82 -8.98 15.71
C PRO A 234 5.59 -9.90 15.56
N GLU A 235 5.37 -10.72 16.57
CA GLU A 235 4.13 -11.47 16.71
C GLU A 235 2.98 -10.51 17.06
N GLY A 236 1.79 -10.85 16.58
CA GLY A 236 0.60 -10.06 16.85
C GLY A 236 -0.64 -10.65 16.19
N VAL A 237 -1.76 -10.00 16.41
CA VAL A 237 -3.05 -10.41 15.84
C VAL A 237 -3.34 -9.65 14.55
N LYS A 238 -4.11 -10.27 13.67
CA LYS A 238 -4.62 -9.58 12.47
C LYS A 238 -5.55 -8.45 12.89
N ALA A 239 -5.52 -7.34 12.17
CA ALA A 239 -6.47 -6.24 12.35
C ALA A 239 -7.92 -6.73 12.27
N PRO A 240 -8.83 -6.23 13.10
CA PRO A 240 -10.25 -6.60 13.05
C PRO A 240 -10.85 -6.16 11.71
N VAL A 241 -11.93 -6.84 11.29
CA VAL A 241 -12.67 -6.43 10.09
C VAL A 241 -13.27 -5.05 10.33
N LEU A 242 -13.15 -4.16 9.34
CA LEU A 242 -13.84 -2.87 9.38
C LEU A 242 -15.36 -3.08 9.32
N PRO A 243 -16.15 -2.17 9.92
CA PRO A 243 -17.60 -2.22 9.81
C PRO A 243 -18.04 -2.15 8.34
N ASP A 244 -19.28 -2.51 8.08
CA ASP A 244 -19.87 -2.34 6.76
C ASP A 244 -20.21 -0.87 6.53
N VAL A 245 -19.98 -0.39 5.30
CA VAL A 245 -20.41 0.95 4.90
C VAL A 245 -21.94 0.96 4.81
N ALA A 246 -22.56 1.91 5.49
CA ALA A 246 -24.01 2.08 5.43
C ALA A 246 -24.46 2.49 4.00
N SER A 247 -25.62 2.01 3.58
CA SER A 247 -26.28 2.54 2.37
C SER A 247 -26.71 3.99 2.59
N LEU A 248 -26.77 4.76 1.52
CA LEU A 248 -27.37 6.09 1.57
C LEU A 248 -28.89 5.96 1.43
N ASP A 249 -29.64 6.49 2.39
CA ASP A 249 -31.10 6.46 2.36
C ASP A 249 -31.66 7.48 1.36
N ALA A 250 -30.93 8.57 1.09
CA ALA A 250 -31.31 9.63 0.15
C ALA A 250 -30.05 10.31 -0.42
N GLY A 251 -30.24 11.00 -1.57
CA GLY A 251 -29.20 11.88 -2.10
C GLY A 251 -28.93 13.04 -1.15
N LYS A 252 -27.68 13.45 -1.06
CA LYS A 252 -27.25 14.66 -0.32
C LYS A 252 -26.52 15.58 -1.29
N ASP A 253 -26.85 16.87 -1.19
CA ASP A 253 -26.19 17.94 -1.93
C ASP A 253 -25.48 18.86 -0.93
N ASP A 254 -24.14 18.87 -0.96
CA ASP A 254 -23.34 19.76 -0.13
C ASP A 254 -22.71 20.85 -1.01
N PHE A 255 -23.05 22.10 -0.76
CA PHE A 255 -22.47 23.24 -1.45
C PHE A 255 -21.51 23.99 -0.53
N ILE A 256 -20.26 24.15 -0.99
CA ILE A 256 -19.19 24.86 -0.26
C ILE A 256 -18.78 26.07 -1.11
N GLU A 257 -19.08 27.27 -0.62
CA GLU A 257 -18.66 28.51 -1.26
C GLU A 257 -17.14 28.72 -1.06
N HIS A 258 -16.44 29.03 -2.14
CA HIS A 258 -15.01 29.32 -2.12
C HIS A 258 -14.67 30.35 -3.20
N PRO A 259 -13.81 31.36 -2.91
CA PRO A 259 -13.39 32.39 -3.87
C PRO A 259 -12.43 31.81 -4.92
N SER A 260 -12.97 31.00 -5.82
CA SER A 260 -12.26 30.34 -6.93
C SER A 260 -12.99 30.60 -8.24
N THR A 261 -12.23 30.72 -9.33
CA THR A 261 -12.77 30.82 -10.68
C THR A 261 -13.23 29.48 -11.26
N GLN A 262 -12.90 28.38 -10.58
CA GLN A 262 -13.27 27.01 -11.00
C GLN A 262 -14.17 26.34 -9.95
N SER A 263 -15.23 25.68 -10.41
CA SER A 263 -16.05 24.80 -9.59
C SER A 263 -15.50 23.37 -9.64
N HIS A 264 -15.45 22.72 -8.48
CA HIS A 264 -15.13 21.30 -8.36
C HIS A 264 -16.39 20.54 -7.96
N VAL A 265 -16.84 19.64 -8.82
CA VAL A 265 -18.01 18.79 -8.57
C VAL A 265 -17.53 17.38 -8.26
N LEU A 266 -17.92 16.83 -7.12
CA LEU A 266 -17.69 15.44 -6.75
C LEU A 266 -19.06 14.77 -6.61
N MET A 267 -19.21 13.63 -7.26
CA MET A 267 -20.42 12.83 -7.22
C MET A 267 -20.06 11.37 -7.01
N GLY A 268 -20.80 10.68 -6.16
CA GLY A 268 -20.55 9.26 -5.90
C GLY A 268 -21.58 8.66 -4.95
N ALA A 269 -21.52 7.35 -4.85
CA ALA A 269 -22.29 6.55 -3.90
C ALA A 269 -21.41 5.40 -3.38
N PRO A 270 -21.73 4.80 -2.22
CA PRO A 270 -21.11 3.56 -1.80
C PRO A 270 -21.26 2.49 -2.89
N GLY A 271 -20.17 1.86 -3.25
CA GLY A 271 -20.17 0.78 -4.25
C GLY A 271 -20.09 -0.59 -3.60
N ILE A 272 -19.45 -1.52 -4.30
CA ILE A 272 -19.23 -2.88 -3.85
C ILE A 272 -17.82 -3.06 -3.29
N ARG A 273 -17.60 -4.11 -2.50
CA ARG A 273 -16.27 -4.43 -1.96
C ARG A 273 -15.34 -4.95 -3.05
N ARG A 274 -14.05 -4.64 -2.92
CA ARG A 274 -13.03 -5.30 -3.71
C ARG A 274 -13.05 -6.79 -3.39
N GLY A 275 -13.15 -7.65 -4.40
CA GLY A 275 -13.32 -9.10 -4.25
C GLY A 275 -14.77 -9.57 -4.40
N ASP A 276 -15.74 -8.67 -4.54
CA ASP A 276 -17.07 -8.98 -5.01
C ASP A 276 -16.99 -9.56 -6.43
N PRO A 277 -17.80 -10.59 -6.79
CA PRO A 277 -17.83 -11.18 -8.12
C PRO A 277 -18.06 -10.14 -9.24
N ASP A 278 -18.83 -9.10 -8.96
CA ASP A 278 -19.17 -8.05 -9.93
C ASP A 278 -18.18 -6.88 -9.94
N TYR A 279 -17.12 -6.93 -9.10
CA TYR A 279 -16.17 -5.82 -8.97
C TYR A 279 -15.53 -5.41 -10.30
N PHE A 280 -15.02 -6.38 -11.06
CA PHE A 280 -14.32 -6.06 -12.31
C PHE A 280 -15.25 -5.58 -13.41
N GLN A 281 -16.48 -6.10 -13.46
CA GLN A 281 -17.50 -5.65 -14.39
C GLN A 281 -17.88 -4.19 -14.13
N LEU A 282 -18.11 -3.83 -12.88
CA LEU A 282 -18.37 -2.44 -12.47
C LEU A 282 -17.15 -1.54 -12.67
N TYR A 283 -15.95 -2.02 -12.38
CA TYR A 283 -14.72 -1.25 -12.59
C TYR A 283 -14.53 -0.89 -14.06
N VAL A 284 -14.71 -1.86 -14.96
CA VAL A 284 -14.61 -1.62 -16.42
C VAL A 284 -15.74 -0.73 -16.90
N GLY A 285 -16.98 -0.96 -16.44
CA GLY A 285 -18.13 -0.12 -16.78
C GLY A 285 -17.93 1.35 -16.35
N ASN A 286 -17.43 1.56 -15.14
CA ASN A 286 -17.14 2.92 -14.66
C ASN A 286 -16.01 3.60 -15.45
N HIS A 287 -15.01 2.84 -15.91
CA HIS A 287 -13.95 3.39 -16.76
C HIS A 287 -14.46 3.82 -18.15
N ILE A 288 -15.48 3.13 -18.69
CA ILE A 288 -16.12 3.50 -19.97
C ILE A 288 -16.96 4.75 -19.84
N LEU A 289 -17.59 4.94 -18.69
CA LEU A 289 -18.46 6.10 -18.42
C LEU A 289 -17.67 7.39 -18.12
N GLY A 290 -16.39 7.32 -17.75
CA GLY A 290 -15.50 8.44 -17.43
C GLY A 290 -14.84 8.24 -16.09
#